data_a47b0f2f0ddd50e7f404955edc29896b
#
_entry.id   a47b0f2f0ddd50e7f404955edc29896b
#
_cell.length_a   1.000
_cell.length_b   1.000
_cell.length_c   1.000
_cell.angle_alpha   90.00
_cell.angle_beta   90.00
_cell.angle_gamma   90.00
#
_symmetry.space_group_name_H-M   'P 1'
#
loop_
_entity.id
_entity.type
_entity.pdbx_description
1 polymer ?
#
loop_
_entity_poly.entity_id
_entity_poly.type
_entity_poly.pdbx_seq_one_letter_code
_entity_poly.pdbx_strand_id
1 'polypeptide(L)'
;MSNQVLVETSARHVHVTQEVLETLFGKGYELTKKKDLSQPGQFASNERVQVIGPKSSFPAVSILGPVRPETQVELSASDARSIGVNAPCRESGDIAGSGACKLVGPAGEVELSEGVIVAKRHIHATPEDAEKFGLKDKEICLLYTSPSPRDKRQSR
;
A
#
# COMPACT_ATOMS: atom_id res chain seq x y z
N MET A 1 -11.68 -9.36 28.38
CA MET A 1 -11.81 -8.47 27.23
C MET A 1 -11.18 -9.17 26.04
N SER A 2 -11.79 -9.13 24.87
CA SER A 2 -11.24 -9.77 23.67
C SER A 2 -10.03 -8.97 23.19
N ASN A 3 -8.86 -9.63 23.08
CA ASN A 3 -7.64 -9.06 22.49
C ASN A 3 -7.63 -9.29 20.97
N GLN A 4 -8.77 -9.20 20.32
CA GLN A 4 -8.90 -9.40 18.89
C GLN A 4 -8.73 -8.06 18.16
N VAL A 5 -7.98 -8.10 17.07
CA VAL A 5 -7.77 -6.97 16.17
C VAL A 5 -8.18 -7.36 14.75
N LEU A 6 -8.70 -6.39 14.00
CA LEU A 6 -9.02 -6.60 12.60
C LEU A 6 -7.73 -6.71 11.78
N VAL A 7 -7.65 -7.75 10.96
CA VAL A 7 -6.55 -7.95 10.02
C VAL A 7 -7.10 -7.89 8.60
N GLU A 8 -6.56 -6.96 7.82
CA GLU A 8 -6.89 -6.79 6.41
C GLU A 8 -5.68 -7.12 5.54
N THR A 9 -5.93 -7.74 4.40
CA THR A 9 -4.89 -7.94 3.39
C THR A 9 -4.83 -6.70 2.51
N SER A 10 -3.67 -6.01 2.52
CA SER A 10 -3.45 -4.88 1.63
C SER A 10 -3.35 -5.36 0.18
N ALA A 11 -4.21 -4.82 -0.67
CA ALA A 11 -4.10 -5.00 -2.11
C ALA A 11 -3.03 -4.05 -2.67
N ARG A 12 -2.55 -4.34 -3.89
CA ARG A 12 -1.66 -3.42 -4.61
C ARG A 12 -2.32 -2.05 -4.77
N HIS A 13 -1.56 -1.00 -4.52
CA HIS A 13 -2.04 0.38 -4.61
C HIS A 13 -0.91 1.38 -4.86
N VAL A 14 -1.28 2.61 -5.19
CA VAL A 14 -0.36 3.70 -5.47
C VAL A 14 -0.70 4.89 -4.59
N HIS A 15 0.30 5.54 -4.06
CA HIS A 15 0.24 6.88 -3.50
C HIS A 15 0.94 7.83 -4.47
N VAL A 16 0.39 9.00 -4.68
CA VAL A 16 0.92 9.98 -5.63
C VAL A 16 1.13 11.34 -4.98
N THR A 17 2.09 12.09 -5.53
CA THR A 17 2.18 13.53 -5.27
C THR A 17 1.13 14.26 -6.10
N GLN A 18 0.85 15.52 -5.75
CA GLN A 18 -0.07 16.35 -6.56
C GLN A 18 0.44 16.54 -7.99
N GLU A 19 1.76 16.70 -8.17
CA GLU A 19 2.39 16.85 -9.47
C GLU A 19 2.22 15.61 -10.36
N VAL A 20 2.44 14.42 -9.78
CA VAL A 20 2.24 13.15 -10.49
C VAL A 20 0.76 12.94 -10.81
N LEU A 21 -0.14 13.28 -9.88
CA LEU A 21 -1.58 13.20 -10.11
C LEU A 21 -2.00 14.07 -11.29
N GLU A 22 -1.54 15.32 -11.35
CA GLU A 22 -1.84 16.24 -12.45
C GLU A 22 -1.26 15.77 -13.78
N THR A 23 -0.08 15.16 -13.78
CA THR A 23 0.51 14.59 -14.99
C THR A 23 -0.33 13.41 -15.52
N LEU A 24 -0.84 12.57 -14.63
CA LEU A 24 -1.61 11.38 -15.00
C LEU A 24 -3.07 11.67 -15.37
N PHE A 25 -3.69 12.69 -14.77
CA PHE A 25 -5.14 12.98 -14.90
C PHE A 25 -5.47 14.36 -15.44
N GLY A 26 -4.50 15.28 -15.47
CA GLY A 26 -4.66 16.63 -15.95
C GLY A 26 -4.45 17.68 -14.85
N LYS A 27 -4.09 18.87 -15.28
CA LYS A 27 -3.78 20.00 -14.38
C LYS A 27 -4.97 20.33 -13.48
N GLY A 28 -4.70 20.52 -12.18
CA GLY A 28 -5.70 20.83 -11.17
C GLY A 28 -6.61 19.67 -10.78
N TYR A 29 -6.25 18.44 -11.17
CA TYR A 29 -7.04 17.27 -10.82
C TYR A 29 -6.96 16.96 -9.32
N GLU A 30 -8.09 16.56 -8.75
CA GLU A 30 -8.22 16.15 -7.36
C GLU A 30 -8.74 14.70 -7.29
N LEU A 31 -8.22 13.92 -6.34
CA LEU A 31 -8.70 12.56 -6.10
C LEU A 31 -10.14 12.55 -5.61
N THR A 32 -10.96 11.71 -6.19
CA THR A 32 -12.35 11.53 -5.78
C THR A 32 -12.50 10.36 -4.84
N LYS A 33 -13.00 10.62 -3.63
CA LYS A 33 -13.15 9.60 -2.60
C LYS A 33 -14.23 8.59 -2.97
N LYS A 34 -13.85 7.30 -2.98
CA LYS A 34 -14.75 6.17 -3.16
C LYS A 34 -15.24 5.60 -1.82
N LYS A 35 -14.32 5.39 -0.88
CA LYS A 35 -14.63 4.91 0.47
C LYS A 35 -13.50 5.24 1.43
N ASP A 36 -13.81 5.44 2.69
CA ASP A 36 -12.80 5.56 3.73
C ASP A 36 -12.12 4.21 3.98
N LEU A 37 -10.86 4.25 4.36
CA LEU A 37 -10.10 3.09 4.82
C LEU A 37 -10.17 2.98 6.34
N SER A 38 -9.79 1.82 6.88
CA SER A 38 -9.70 1.61 8.33
C SER A 38 -8.72 2.58 9.00
N GLN A 39 -7.71 3.02 8.29
CA GLN A 39 -6.77 4.04 8.76
C GLN A 39 -7.40 5.44 8.64
N PRO A 40 -7.54 6.18 9.76
CA PRO A 40 -8.12 7.52 9.76
C PRO A 40 -7.43 8.47 8.78
N GLY A 41 -8.23 9.23 8.03
CA GLY A 41 -7.76 10.24 7.07
C GLY A 41 -7.31 9.67 5.73
N GLN A 42 -7.27 8.34 5.56
CA GLN A 42 -6.99 7.71 4.27
C GLN A 42 -8.26 7.19 3.60
N PHE A 43 -8.25 7.19 2.29
CA PHE A 43 -9.39 6.72 1.51
C PHE A 43 -8.94 6.03 0.21
N ALA A 44 -9.72 5.07 -0.24
CA ALA A 44 -9.61 4.56 -1.60
C ALA A 44 -10.29 5.55 -2.55
N SER A 45 -9.59 5.94 -3.61
CA SER A 45 -10.15 6.81 -4.64
C SER A 45 -10.82 6.02 -5.77
N ASN A 46 -11.54 6.72 -6.63
CA ASN A 46 -12.09 6.14 -7.87
C ASN A 46 -11.00 5.98 -8.93
N GLU A 47 -9.96 6.80 -8.86
CA GLU A 47 -8.88 6.88 -9.82
C GLU A 47 -8.02 5.62 -9.79
N ARG A 48 -7.68 5.17 -10.99
CA ARG A 48 -6.81 4.01 -11.20
C ARG A 48 -5.78 4.33 -12.26
N VAL A 49 -4.61 3.74 -12.10
CA VAL A 49 -3.50 3.87 -13.03
C VAL A 49 -3.00 2.50 -13.46
N GLN A 50 -2.42 2.44 -14.63
CA GLN A 50 -1.65 1.28 -15.04
C GLN A 50 -0.26 1.37 -14.42
N VAL A 51 0.22 0.26 -13.88
CA VAL A 51 1.58 0.11 -13.35
C VAL A 51 2.34 -0.83 -14.28
N ILE A 52 3.37 -0.33 -14.93
CA ILE A 52 4.15 -1.09 -15.92
C ILE A 52 5.53 -1.36 -15.37
N GLY A 53 5.89 -2.62 -15.30
CA GLY A 53 7.23 -3.09 -15.00
C GLY A 53 7.94 -3.64 -16.24
N PRO A 54 9.20 -4.10 -16.12
CA PRO A 54 9.98 -4.59 -17.25
C PRO A 54 9.42 -5.83 -17.96
N LYS A 55 8.65 -6.67 -17.25
CA LYS A 55 8.13 -7.93 -17.79
C LYS A 55 6.63 -7.88 -18.13
N SER A 56 5.86 -7.14 -17.36
CA SER A 56 4.42 -7.11 -17.48
C SER A 56 3.84 -5.86 -16.80
N SER A 57 2.52 -5.74 -16.77
CA SER A 57 1.82 -4.60 -16.17
C SER A 57 0.55 -5.01 -15.45
N PHE A 58 0.10 -4.14 -14.53
CA PHE A 58 -1.23 -4.18 -13.95
C PHE A 58 -2.07 -3.05 -14.56
N PRO A 59 -3.18 -3.36 -15.24
CA PRO A 59 -3.92 -2.37 -16.03
C PRO A 59 -4.69 -1.34 -15.19
N ALA A 60 -5.01 -1.67 -13.93
CA ALA A 60 -5.89 -0.84 -13.11
C ALA A 60 -5.57 -0.97 -11.63
N VAL A 61 -4.58 -0.24 -11.15
CA VAL A 61 -4.19 -0.17 -9.75
C VAL A 61 -4.82 1.06 -9.11
N SER A 62 -5.47 0.88 -7.95
CA SER A 62 -6.14 1.97 -7.24
C SER A 62 -5.14 2.95 -6.66
N ILE A 63 -5.48 4.23 -6.73
CA ILE A 63 -4.78 5.27 -5.99
C ILE A 63 -5.44 5.40 -4.62
N LEU A 64 -4.62 5.51 -3.58
CA LEU A 64 -5.08 5.84 -2.22
C LEU A 64 -4.77 7.30 -1.92
N GLY A 65 -5.77 7.99 -1.42
CA GLY A 65 -5.65 9.37 -0.98
C GLY A 65 -5.52 9.51 0.53
N PRO A 66 -5.16 10.70 0.95
CA PRO A 66 -4.86 11.91 0.18
C PRO A 66 -3.51 11.83 -0.58
N VAL A 67 -3.21 12.83 -1.41
CA VAL A 67 -1.89 12.98 -2.03
C VAL A 67 -0.79 13.06 -0.97
N ARG A 68 0.39 12.56 -1.29
CA ARG A 68 1.55 12.49 -0.38
C ARG A 68 2.72 13.31 -0.91
N PRO A 69 3.73 13.61 -0.07
CA PRO A 69 4.96 14.27 -0.52
C PRO A 69 5.76 13.47 -1.55
N GLU A 70 5.61 12.14 -1.53
CA GLU A 70 6.35 11.23 -2.41
C GLU A 70 5.40 10.23 -3.07
N THR A 71 5.74 9.86 -4.31
CA THR A 71 5.00 8.82 -5.05
C THR A 71 5.54 7.45 -4.69
N GLN A 72 4.64 6.54 -4.31
CA GLN A 72 4.98 5.20 -3.86
C GLN A 72 4.01 4.18 -4.44
N VAL A 73 4.54 3.05 -4.89
CA VAL A 73 3.77 1.91 -5.37
C VAL A 73 4.01 0.74 -4.42
N GLU A 74 2.94 0.28 -3.78
CA GLU A 74 3.00 -0.87 -2.89
C GLU A 74 2.49 -2.13 -3.59
N LEU A 75 3.34 -3.12 -3.65
CA LEU A 75 3.06 -4.41 -4.27
C LEU A 75 3.31 -5.55 -3.28
N SER A 76 2.67 -6.68 -3.50
CA SER A 76 3.13 -7.92 -2.87
C SER A 76 4.45 -8.37 -3.53
N ALA A 77 5.24 -9.19 -2.84
CA ALA A 77 6.47 -9.75 -3.41
C ALA A 77 6.19 -10.57 -4.68
N SER A 78 5.06 -11.25 -4.76
CA SER A 78 4.62 -11.98 -5.96
C SER A 78 4.24 -11.06 -7.09
N ASP A 79 3.53 -9.97 -6.81
CA ASP A 79 3.15 -8.96 -7.80
C ASP A 79 4.39 -8.28 -8.39
N ALA A 80 5.32 -7.81 -7.54
CA ALA A 80 6.56 -7.19 -7.99
C ALA A 80 7.35 -8.13 -8.93
N ARG A 81 7.48 -9.41 -8.54
CA ARG A 81 8.13 -10.43 -9.36
C ARG A 81 7.43 -10.65 -10.69
N SER A 82 6.09 -10.65 -10.70
CA SER A 82 5.29 -10.91 -11.91
C SER A 82 5.49 -9.82 -12.98
N ILE A 83 5.65 -8.57 -12.57
CA ILE A 83 5.95 -7.46 -13.48
C ILE A 83 7.46 -7.20 -13.67
N GLY A 84 8.31 -7.98 -12.99
CA GLY A 84 9.76 -7.91 -13.14
C GLY A 84 10.45 -6.77 -12.38
N VAL A 85 9.80 -6.23 -11.37
CA VAL A 85 10.35 -5.15 -10.54
C VAL A 85 11.06 -5.74 -9.32
N ASN A 86 12.27 -5.28 -9.05
CA ASN A 86 12.98 -5.59 -7.80
C ASN A 86 12.52 -4.61 -6.71
N ALA A 87 11.49 -4.98 -5.97
CA ALA A 87 10.91 -4.18 -4.91
C ALA A 87 11.44 -4.64 -3.54
N PRO A 88 12.23 -3.82 -2.84
CA PRO A 88 12.68 -4.16 -1.49
C PRO A 88 11.53 -4.10 -0.48
N CYS A 89 11.66 -4.87 0.59
CA CYS A 89 10.73 -4.77 1.72
C CYS A 89 11.12 -3.57 2.58
N ARG A 90 10.24 -2.58 2.66
CA ARG A 90 10.47 -1.28 3.31
C ARG A 90 9.28 -0.83 4.12
N GLU A 91 9.50 0.05 5.06
CA GLU A 91 8.43 0.83 5.68
C GLU A 91 7.85 1.82 4.66
N SER A 92 6.56 2.13 4.79
CA SER A 92 5.92 3.12 3.91
C SER A 92 6.60 4.48 4.06
N GLY A 93 6.97 5.10 2.94
CA GLY A 93 7.75 6.34 2.88
C GLY A 93 9.26 6.13 2.73
N ASP A 94 9.79 4.95 2.99
CA ASP A 94 11.20 4.62 2.75
C ASP A 94 11.38 4.07 1.34
N ILE A 95 11.50 4.98 0.35
CA ILE A 95 11.55 4.63 -1.06
C ILE A 95 12.94 4.75 -1.69
N ALA A 96 13.94 5.25 -0.97
CA ALA A 96 15.26 5.47 -1.51
C ALA A 96 15.91 4.17 -2.03
N GLY A 97 16.32 4.16 -3.30
CA GLY A 97 16.92 2.99 -3.96
C GLY A 97 15.94 1.81 -4.13
N SER A 98 14.65 2.04 -4.10
CA SER A 98 13.61 1.03 -4.32
C SER A 98 13.39 0.74 -5.80
N GLY A 99 12.37 -0.05 -6.14
CA GLY A 99 12.10 -0.47 -7.51
C GLY A 99 11.59 0.67 -8.40
N ALA A 100 11.88 0.56 -9.69
CA ALA A 100 11.43 1.48 -10.73
C ALA A 100 10.19 0.92 -11.45
N CYS A 101 9.31 1.79 -11.91
CA CYS A 101 8.18 1.43 -12.78
C CYS A 101 7.69 2.64 -13.57
N LYS A 102 6.78 2.41 -14.52
CA LYS A 102 6.05 3.47 -15.20
C LYS A 102 4.59 3.46 -14.74
N LEU A 103 4.06 4.64 -14.46
CA LEU A 103 2.63 4.87 -14.21
C LEU A 103 2.00 5.48 -15.47
N VAL A 104 0.83 4.98 -15.86
CA VAL A 104 0.07 5.53 -16.99
C VAL A 104 -1.35 5.83 -16.53
N GLY A 105 -1.75 7.06 -16.75
CA GLY A 105 -3.11 7.57 -16.52
C GLY A 105 -3.77 8.03 -17.82
N PRO A 106 -4.99 8.55 -17.76
CA PRO A 106 -5.75 8.95 -18.95
C PRO A 106 -5.16 10.18 -19.67
N ALA A 107 -4.43 11.05 -18.96
CA ALA A 107 -3.87 12.28 -19.53
C ALA A 107 -2.37 12.23 -19.79
N GLY A 108 -1.65 11.25 -19.23
CA GLY A 108 -0.21 11.16 -19.41
C GLY A 108 0.41 9.99 -18.67
N GLU A 109 1.73 9.98 -18.67
CA GLU A 109 2.53 8.93 -18.03
C GLU A 109 3.69 9.53 -17.23
N VAL A 110 4.15 8.80 -16.23
CA VAL A 110 5.28 9.16 -15.37
C VAL A 110 6.20 7.96 -15.21
N GLU A 111 7.48 8.15 -15.44
CA GLU A 111 8.51 7.17 -15.10
C GLU A 111 9.02 7.41 -13.69
N LEU A 112 8.95 6.41 -12.84
CA LEU A 112 9.50 6.42 -11.51
C LEU A 112 10.82 5.66 -11.51
N SER A 113 11.92 6.35 -11.25
CA SER A 113 13.24 5.73 -11.08
C SER A 113 13.35 4.92 -9.78
N GLU A 114 12.51 5.25 -8.81
CA GLU A 114 12.33 4.57 -7.52
C GLU A 114 10.89 4.79 -7.02
N GLY A 115 10.47 4.08 -6.00
CA GLY A 115 9.14 4.24 -5.40
C GLY A 115 8.37 2.92 -5.28
N VAL A 116 8.83 1.83 -5.90
CA VAL A 116 8.15 0.54 -5.78
C VAL A 116 8.73 -0.26 -4.62
N ILE A 117 7.89 -0.55 -3.64
CA ILE A 117 8.25 -1.32 -2.44
C ILE A 117 7.30 -2.48 -2.20
N VAL A 118 7.76 -3.45 -1.44
CA VAL A 118 6.92 -4.39 -0.71
C VAL A 118 6.79 -3.85 0.70
N ALA A 119 5.59 -3.43 1.09
CA ALA A 119 5.38 -2.87 2.42
C ALA A 119 5.72 -3.90 3.50
N LYS A 120 6.58 -3.52 4.44
CA LYS A 120 6.85 -4.30 5.64
C LYS A 120 5.54 -4.51 6.40
N ARG A 121 5.30 -5.70 6.91
CA ARG A 121 4.11 -5.97 7.74
C ARG A 121 4.09 -5.01 8.92
N HIS A 122 2.97 -4.35 9.12
CA HIS A 122 2.83 -3.34 10.16
C HIS A 122 1.39 -3.30 10.69
N ILE A 123 1.25 -2.77 11.88
CA ILE A 123 -0.02 -2.53 12.55
C ILE A 123 -0.19 -1.02 12.66
N HIS A 124 -1.33 -0.51 12.21
CA HIS A 124 -1.76 0.84 12.52
C HIS A 124 -2.56 0.81 13.82
N ALA A 125 -2.12 1.55 14.80
CA ALA A 125 -2.81 1.70 16.07
C ALA A 125 -3.03 3.18 16.37
N THR A 126 -4.22 3.51 16.86
CA THR A 126 -4.44 4.82 17.48
C THR A 126 -3.69 4.88 18.82
N PRO A 127 -3.40 6.06 19.35
CA PRO A 127 -2.82 6.17 20.70
C PRO A 127 -3.61 5.41 21.76
N GLU A 128 -4.94 5.43 21.68
CA GLU A 128 -5.83 4.70 22.58
C GLU A 128 -5.69 3.16 22.42
N ASP A 129 -5.63 2.67 21.18
CA ASP A 129 -5.41 1.24 20.92
C ASP A 129 -4.01 0.81 21.37
N ALA A 130 -3.00 1.63 21.12
CA ALA A 130 -1.64 1.35 21.56
C ALA A 130 -1.56 1.22 23.08
N GLU A 131 -2.19 2.12 23.84
CA GLU A 131 -2.28 2.04 25.30
C GLU A 131 -3.04 0.78 25.74
N LYS A 132 -4.19 0.52 25.16
CA LYS A 132 -5.04 -0.65 25.46
C LYS A 132 -4.32 -1.97 25.28
N PHE A 133 -3.50 -2.10 24.23
CA PHE A 133 -2.74 -3.31 23.93
C PHE A 133 -1.31 -3.30 24.47
N GLY A 134 -0.88 -2.22 25.13
CA GLY A 134 0.46 -2.07 25.68
C GLY A 134 1.55 -1.99 24.62
N LEU A 135 1.23 -1.43 23.44
CA LEU A 135 2.15 -1.31 22.32
C LEU A 135 2.92 0.00 22.35
N LYS A 136 4.16 -0.05 21.90
CA LYS A 136 5.00 1.14 21.67
C LYS A 136 5.22 1.35 20.18
N ASP A 137 5.40 2.61 19.78
CA ASP A 137 5.72 2.93 18.39
C ASP A 137 6.99 2.20 17.96
N LYS A 138 6.94 1.60 16.74
CA LYS A 138 8.00 0.78 16.12
C LYS A 138 8.36 -0.50 16.87
N GLU A 139 7.58 -0.90 17.86
CA GLU A 139 7.75 -2.19 18.53
C GLU A 139 7.43 -3.34 17.58
N ILE A 140 8.25 -4.40 17.66
CA ILE A 140 7.97 -5.65 16.94
C ILE A 140 7.12 -6.53 17.85
N CYS A 141 5.90 -6.80 17.44
CA CYS A 141 4.97 -7.65 18.17
C CYS A 141 4.59 -8.90 17.36
N LEU A 142 4.00 -9.86 18.03
CA LEU A 142 3.47 -11.08 17.41
C LEU A 142 1.96 -10.99 17.29
N LEU A 143 1.46 -11.24 16.10
CA LEU A 143 0.03 -11.34 15.81
C LEU A 143 -0.33 -12.79 15.51
N TYR A 144 -1.28 -13.33 16.24
CA TYR A 144 -1.79 -14.67 16.05
C TYR A 144 -3.13 -14.63 15.34
N THR A 145 -3.27 -15.41 14.28
CA THR A 145 -4.57 -15.63 13.62
C THR A 145 -5.19 -16.94 14.11
N SER A 146 -6.42 -16.89 14.58
CA SER A 146 -7.16 -18.08 15.03
C SER A 146 -8.46 -18.23 14.23
N PRO A 147 -8.80 -19.46 13.85
CA PRO A 147 -8.00 -20.68 13.98
C PRO A 147 -6.86 -20.73 12.98
N SER A 148 -5.66 -21.09 13.46
CA SER A 148 -4.56 -21.35 12.55
C SER A 148 -4.81 -22.68 11.81
N PRO A 149 -4.19 -22.89 10.63
CA PRO A 149 -4.25 -24.21 9.95
C PRO A 149 -3.71 -25.36 10.80
N ARG A 150 -2.84 -25.07 11.79
CA ARG A 150 -2.35 -26.04 12.76
C ARG A 150 -3.41 -26.42 13.79
N ASP A 151 -4.21 -25.46 14.26
CA ASP A 151 -5.23 -25.69 15.28
C ASP A 151 -6.33 -26.63 14.76
N LYS A 152 -6.66 -26.53 13.46
CA LYS A 152 -7.58 -27.46 12.79
C LYS A 152 -7.08 -28.90 12.71
N ARG A 153 -5.78 -29.16 12.79
CA ARG A 153 -5.20 -30.50 12.77
C ARG A 153 -5.15 -31.15 14.15
N GLN A 154 -5.21 -30.36 15.21
CA GLN A 154 -5.19 -30.85 16.59
C GLN A 154 -6.59 -31.23 17.12
N SER A 155 -7.64 -30.82 16.40
CA SER A 155 -9.04 -31.11 16.77
C SER A 155 -9.64 -32.36 16.10
N ARG A 156 -8.79 -33.31 15.67
CA ARG A 156 -9.21 -34.64 15.17
C ARG A 156 -8.70 -35.75 16.06
#